data_40d661af74e8545dc2e43f3ef0621203
#
_entry.id   40d661af74e8545dc2e43f3ef0621203
#
_cell.length_a   1.000
_cell.length_b   1.000
_cell.length_c   1.000
_cell.angle_alpha   90.00
_cell.angle_beta   90.00
_cell.angle_gamma   90.00
#
_symmetry.space_group_name_H-M   'P 1'
#
loop_
_entity.id
_entity.type
_entity.pdbx_description
1 polymer ?
#
loop_
_entity_poly.entity_id
_entity_poly.type
_entity_poly.pdbx_seq_one_letter_code
_entity_poly.pdbx_strand_id
1 'polypeptide(L)'
;MNGPAVVAAHMLGVVSALLLIAPTTSAAVAEPAVSSPTQLLIDAYGDSTTLGITCSDGHCGPQAGNAVTYLQQALQAHDGERVRVTNYGVGGTMAWQLRDGTGNRRAGPTAGLPWRERLAASPARIVLINYGINEVMHNQTPEQFYAAETSLVQTARALGKEPVLQTSNPMPDNRLNARLAAMIAMTRRVAAEQQVPLVDQYAYVGSLPDWKSLMSDGAHPKPELYRLKAEQDYRVVEPLVRRLLDDAH
;
A
#
# COMPACT_ATOMS: atom_id res chain seq x y z
N MET A 1 48.29 72.18 -50.75
CA MET A 1 49.70 71.91 -51.15
C MET A 1 49.86 70.41 -51.19
N ASN A 2 50.33 69.88 -52.30
CA ASN A 2 50.95 68.63 -52.58
C ASN A 2 50.15 67.32 -52.37
N GLY A 3 49.66 66.82 -53.48
CA GLY A 3 49.65 65.35 -53.70
C GLY A 3 51.09 64.86 -53.99
N PRO A 4 51.41 63.67 -54.43
CA PRO A 4 50.66 62.66 -55.21
C PRO A 4 51.04 61.16 -54.79
N ALA A 5 50.56 60.18 -55.36
CA ALA A 5 51.03 59.32 -56.42
C ALA A 5 50.40 57.95 -56.38
N VAL A 6 49.94 57.50 -57.52
CA VAL A 6 49.40 56.18 -57.82
C VAL A 6 50.57 55.19 -57.97
N VAL A 7 50.43 53.99 -57.40
CA VAL A 7 51.19 52.82 -57.87
C VAL A 7 50.21 51.62 -57.97
N ALA A 8 50.05 51.16 -59.19
CA ALA A 8 49.29 49.95 -59.50
C ALA A 8 50.17 48.72 -59.24
N ALA A 9 49.67 47.74 -58.54
CA ALA A 9 50.29 46.42 -58.47
C ALA A 9 49.27 45.34 -58.84
N HIS A 10 49.60 44.64 -59.89
CA HIS A 10 48.84 43.48 -60.35
C HIS A 10 49.06 42.29 -59.38
N MET A 11 47.99 41.67 -58.90
CA MET A 11 48.07 40.40 -58.18
C MET A 11 47.25 39.35 -58.92
N LEU A 12 47.95 38.27 -59.25
CA LEU A 12 47.41 37.02 -59.81
C LEU A 12 46.35 36.44 -58.92
N GLY A 13 45.21 36.07 -59.50
CA GLY A 13 44.19 35.33 -58.84
C GLY A 13 44.57 33.86 -58.70
N VAL A 14 44.58 33.36 -57.44
CA VAL A 14 44.57 31.94 -57.12
C VAL A 14 43.15 31.52 -56.77
N VAL A 15 42.55 30.73 -57.65
CA VAL A 15 41.22 30.16 -57.41
C VAL A 15 41.40 28.95 -56.49
N SER A 16 41.14 29.07 -55.21
CA SER A 16 41.04 27.96 -54.29
C SER A 16 39.63 27.39 -54.32
N ALA A 17 39.47 26.19 -54.84
CA ALA A 17 38.25 25.43 -54.78
C ALA A 17 38.02 24.94 -53.34
N LEU A 18 37.05 25.49 -52.64
CA LEU A 18 36.59 25.02 -51.31
C LEU A 18 35.67 23.81 -51.52
N LEU A 19 36.13 22.62 -51.19
CA LEU A 19 35.28 21.44 -51.09
C LEU A 19 34.41 21.56 -49.83
N LEU A 20 33.11 21.81 -50.00
CA LEU A 20 32.11 21.73 -48.94
C LEU A 20 31.85 20.25 -48.63
N ILE A 21 32.42 19.74 -47.52
CA ILE A 21 32.04 18.46 -46.94
C ILE A 21 30.79 18.72 -46.10
N ALA A 22 29.62 18.28 -46.56
CA ALA A 22 28.39 18.30 -45.79
C ALA A 22 28.47 17.30 -44.64
N PRO A 23 28.16 17.66 -43.40
CA PRO A 23 28.09 16.69 -42.29
C PRO A 23 26.92 15.76 -42.53
N THR A 24 27.18 14.48 -42.67
CA THR A 24 26.14 13.44 -42.60
C THR A 24 25.67 13.32 -41.15
N THR A 25 24.52 13.94 -40.82
CA THR A 25 23.82 13.71 -39.56
C THR A 25 23.29 12.29 -39.59
N SER A 26 23.98 11.39 -38.90
CA SER A 26 23.43 10.08 -38.55
C SER A 26 22.28 10.31 -37.59
N ALA A 27 21.05 10.10 -38.04
CA ALA A 27 19.90 10.04 -37.17
C ALA A 27 20.06 8.84 -36.26
N ALA A 28 20.38 9.05 -34.99
CA ALA A 28 20.31 8.03 -33.98
C ALA A 28 18.85 7.54 -33.91
N VAL A 29 18.62 6.30 -34.29
CA VAL A 29 17.34 5.62 -34.05
C VAL A 29 17.19 5.55 -32.53
N ALA A 30 16.24 6.35 -31.98
CA ALA A 30 15.89 6.26 -30.58
C ALA A 30 15.36 4.83 -30.33
N GLU A 31 16.06 4.08 -29.50
CA GLU A 31 15.52 2.82 -28.99
C GLU A 31 14.16 3.11 -28.34
N PRO A 32 13.13 2.27 -28.60
CA PRO A 32 11.84 2.46 -27.94
C PRO A 32 12.09 2.43 -26.44
N ALA A 33 11.68 3.48 -25.73
CA ALA A 33 11.72 3.51 -24.29
C ALA A 33 10.97 2.28 -23.77
N VAL A 34 11.70 1.36 -23.14
CA VAL A 34 11.10 0.21 -22.45
C VAL A 34 10.22 0.83 -21.38
N SER A 35 8.91 0.81 -21.60
CA SER A 35 7.95 1.25 -20.58
C SER A 35 8.18 0.39 -19.35
N SER A 36 8.56 1.03 -18.23
CA SER A 36 8.68 0.33 -16.96
C SER A 36 7.38 -0.43 -16.71
N PRO A 37 7.43 -1.72 -16.35
CA PRO A 37 6.21 -2.49 -16.15
C PRO A 37 5.34 -1.77 -15.11
N THR A 38 4.06 -1.62 -15.42
CA THR A 38 3.11 -0.94 -14.53
C THR A 38 3.07 -1.66 -13.19
N GLN A 39 3.50 -0.98 -12.13
CA GLN A 39 3.57 -1.56 -10.79
C GLN A 39 2.16 -1.74 -10.23
N LEU A 40 1.85 -2.95 -9.74
CA LEU A 40 0.61 -3.23 -9.00
C LEU A 40 0.75 -2.71 -7.57
N LEU A 41 -0.11 -1.78 -7.21
CA LEU A 41 -0.09 -1.14 -5.90
C LEU A 41 -1.18 -1.70 -4.99
N ILE A 42 -0.80 -1.94 -3.73
CA ILE A 42 -1.65 -2.45 -2.66
C ILE A 42 -1.57 -1.46 -1.50
N ASP A 43 -2.71 -1.01 -1.00
CA ASP A 43 -2.80 -0.15 0.17
C ASP A 43 -3.36 -0.93 1.36
N ALA A 44 -2.66 -0.94 2.50
CA ALA A 44 -3.08 -1.59 3.72
C ALA A 44 -3.60 -0.56 4.73
N TYR A 45 -4.90 -0.60 4.99
CA TYR A 45 -5.58 0.28 5.95
C TYR A 45 -5.98 -0.48 7.21
N GLY A 46 -5.87 0.16 8.36
CA GLY A 46 -6.23 -0.44 9.64
C GLY A 46 -5.76 0.38 10.82
N ASP A 47 -5.77 -0.24 11.97
CA ASP A 47 -5.40 0.36 13.24
C ASP A 47 -3.90 0.21 13.59
N SER A 48 -3.58 0.21 14.88
CA SER A 48 -2.21 0.05 15.39
C SER A 48 -1.58 -1.29 15.01
N THR A 49 -2.37 -2.34 14.80
CA THR A 49 -1.87 -3.66 14.41
C THR A 49 -1.46 -3.69 12.93
N THR A 50 -2.11 -2.92 12.07
CA THR A 50 -1.68 -2.69 10.69
C THR A 50 -0.45 -1.78 10.63
N LEU A 51 -0.45 -0.69 11.43
CA LEU A 51 0.72 0.19 11.57
C LEU A 51 1.96 -0.59 12.04
N GLY A 52 1.76 -1.67 12.78
CA GLY A 52 2.84 -2.53 13.26
C GLY A 52 3.38 -2.11 14.63
N ILE A 53 2.50 -1.67 15.54
CA ILE A 53 2.88 -1.33 16.91
C ILE A 53 3.27 -2.60 17.67
N THR A 54 4.40 -2.52 18.37
CA THR A 54 4.86 -3.50 19.37
C THR A 54 5.24 -2.74 20.64
N CYS A 55 5.00 -3.35 21.80
CA CYS A 55 5.36 -2.77 23.09
C CYS A 55 6.51 -3.57 23.73
N SER A 56 7.51 -2.84 24.26
CA SER A 56 8.62 -3.40 25.04
C SER A 56 9.02 -2.40 26.11
N ASP A 57 9.26 -2.87 27.32
CA ASP A 57 9.75 -2.05 28.46
C ASP A 57 8.91 -0.78 28.72
N GLY A 58 7.58 -0.91 28.57
CA GLY A 58 6.63 0.20 28.77
C GLY A 58 6.57 1.20 27.61
N HIS A 59 7.29 0.97 26.53
CA HIS A 59 7.24 1.79 25.32
C HIS A 59 6.58 1.07 24.16
N CYS A 60 5.63 1.72 23.50
CA CYS A 60 4.94 1.18 22.33
C CYS A 60 5.26 2.05 21.10
N GLY A 61 5.60 1.40 20.00
CA GLY A 61 5.90 2.12 18.76
C GLY A 61 5.87 1.23 17.53
N PRO A 62 5.75 1.83 16.33
CA PRO A 62 5.79 1.09 15.09
C PRO A 62 7.16 0.45 14.89
N GLN A 63 7.15 -0.80 14.42
CA GLN A 63 8.35 -1.56 14.10
C GLN A 63 8.52 -1.68 12.60
N ALA A 64 9.77 -1.70 12.14
CA ALA A 64 10.10 -1.98 10.75
C ALA A 64 9.64 -3.39 10.33
N GLY A 65 9.76 -4.37 11.25
CA GLY A 65 9.24 -5.73 11.07
C GLY A 65 7.77 -5.83 11.47
N ASN A 66 6.86 -5.49 10.57
CA ASN A 66 5.41 -5.58 10.74
C ASN A 66 4.76 -6.40 9.61
N ALA A 67 3.49 -6.78 9.75
CA ALA A 67 2.82 -7.65 8.79
C ALA A 67 2.83 -7.08 7.36
N VAL A 68 2.63 -5.77 7.20
CA VAL A 68 2.62 -5.12 5.87
C VAL A 68 4.01 -5.17 5.22
N THR A 69 5.07 -4.92 5.99
CA THR A 69 6.45 -5.02 5.51
C THR A 69 6.81 -6.45 5.10
N TYR A 70 6.42 -7.43 5.93
CA TYR A 70 6.67 -8.85 5.61
C TYR A 70 5.85 -9.33 4.41
N LEU A 71 4.61 -8.88 4.27
CA LEU A 71 3.80 -9.13 3.06
C LEU A 71 4.47 -8.55 1.80
N GLN A 72 4.94 -7.29 1.88
CA GLN A 72 5.69 -6.66 0.80
C GLN A 72 6.90 -7.52 0.39
N GLN A 73 7.70 -7.96 1.37
CA GLN A 73 8.88 -8.79 1.11
C GLN A 73 8.50 -10.13 0.46
N ALA A 74 7.44 -10.79 0.95
CA ALA A 74 6.98 -12.06 0.40
C ALA A 74 6.49 -11.93 -1.05
N LEU A 75 5.71 -10.91 -1.36
CA LEU A 75 5.25 -10.63 -2.72
C LEU A 75 6.41 -10.28 -3.65
N GLN A 76 7.35 -9.45 -3.21
CA GLN A 76 8.51 -9.07 -4.01
C GLN A 76 9.51 -10.21 -4.22
N ALA A 77 9.59 -11.17 -3.31
CA ALA A 77 10.41 -12.37 -3.51
C ALA A 77 9.93 -13.19 -4.72
N HIS A 78 8.64 -13.13 -5.05
CA HIS A 78 8.03 -13.83 -6.17
C HIS A 78 7.91 -12.94 -7.43
N ASP A 79 7.41 -11.72 -7.27
CA ASP A 79 7.01 -10.83 -8.38
C ASP A 79 7.97 -9.65 -8.61
N GLY A 80 9.04 -9.55 -7.80
CA GLY A 80 10.01 -8.46 -7.88
C GLY A 80 9.37 -7.09 -7.61
N GLU A 81 9.93 -6.07 -8.22
CA GLU A 81 9.47 -4.67 -8.09
C GLU A 81 8.11 -4.39 -8.77
N ARG A 82 7.49 -5.39 -9.41
CA ARG A 82 6.16 -5.25 -10.02
C ARG A 82 5.05 -5.07 -9.00
N VAL A 83 5.31 -5.33 -7.71
CA VAL A 83 4.32 -5.20 -6.63
C VAL A 83 4.85 -4.30 -5.54
N ARG A 84 3.99 -3.41 -5.05
CA ARG A 84 4.28 -2.56 -3.89
C ARG A 84 3.11 -2.51 -2.93
N VAL A 85 3.41 -2.69 -1.63
CA VAL A 85 2.44 -2.56 -0.54
C VAL A 85 2.76 -1.31 0.28
N THR A 86 1.77 -0.44 0.47
CA THR A 86 1.91 0.76 1.29
C THR A 86 1.11 0.61 2.58
N ASN A 87 1.76 0.90 3.72
CA ASN A 87 1.12 0.84 5.03
C ASN A 87 0.45 2.18 5.38
N TYR A 88 -0.87 2.17 5.49
CA TYR A 88 -1.71 3.30 5.92
C TYR A 88 -2.39 3.03 7.27
N GLY A 89 -1.85 2.13 8.07
CA GLY A 89 -2.32 1.86 9.44
C GLY A 89 -2.20 3.10 10.32
N VAL A 90 -3.21 3.34 11.16
CA VAL A 90 -3.26 4.49 12.08
C VAL A 90 -3.68 4.01 13.47
N GLY A 91 -2.77 4.11 14.43
CA GLY A 91 -3.01 3.65 15.80
C GLY A 91 -4.25 4.28 16.44
N GLY A 92 -5.04 3.47 17.14
CA GLY A 92 -6.22 3.91 17.89
C GLY A 92 -7.45 4.23 17.04
N THR A 93 -7.43 3.93 15.73
CA THR A 93 -8.57 4.24 14.84
C THR A 93 -9.53 3.07 14.67
N MET A 94 -10.75 3.40 14.27
CA MET A 94 -11.87 2.50 14.02
C MET A 94 -12.32 2.59 12.55
N ALA A 95 -13.00 1.56 12.05
CA ALA A 95 -13.47 1.48 10.66
C ALA A 95 -14.33 2.69 10.23
N TRP A 96 -15.24 3.17 11.10
CA TRP A 96 -16.06 4.35 10.81
C TRP A 96 -15.24 5.63 10.67
N GLN A 97 -14.11 5.75 11.39
CA GLN A 97 -13.22 6.90 11.28
C GLN A 97 -12.47 6.92 9.94
N LEU A 98 -12.09 5.74 9.42
CA LEU A 98 -11.58 5.63 8.06
C LEU A 98 -12.66 6.04 7.04
N ARG A 99 -13.88 5.53 7.20
CA ARG A 99 -15.01 5.85 6.32
C ARG A 99 -15.26 7.37 6.25
N ASP A 100 -15.27 8.03 7.41
CA ASP A 100 -15.69 9.44 7.52
C ASP A 100 -14.52 10.44 7.44
N GLY A 101 -13.27 9.95 7.36
CA GLY A 101 -12.08 10.80 7.31
C GLY A 101 -11.79 11.52 8.64
N THR A 102 -12.27 10.98 9.76
CA THR A 102 -12.14 11.60 11.09
C THR A 102 -11.01 11.00 11.94
N GLY A 103 -10.20 10.11 11.35
CA GLY A 103 -9.05 9.51 12.01
C GLY A 103 -7.91 10.51 12.26
N ASN A 104 -6.79 9.99 12.77
CA ASN A 104 -5.64 10.81 13.10
C ASN A 104 -5.05 11.53 11.87
N ARG A 105 -5.28 12.82 11.75
CA ARG A 105 -4.79 13.66 10.65
C ARG A 105 -3.27 13.74 10.52
N ARG A 106 -2.52 13.29 11.54
CA ARG A 106 -1.05 13.25 11.51
C ARG A 106 -0.50 12.06 10.69
N ALA A 107 -1.35 11.12 10.29
CA ALA A 107 -0.94 9.92 9.55
C ALA A 107 -0.69 10.16 8.04
N GLY A 108 -0.60 11.40 7.60
CA GLY A 108 -0.25 11.76 6.23
C GLY A 108 -1.31 12.66 5.55
N PRO A 109 -1.02 13.13 4.34
CA PRO A 109 -1.83 14.17 3.68
C PRO A 109 -3.27 13.73 3.36
N THR A 110 -3.50 12.43 3.19
CA THR A 110 -4.85 11.89 2.91
C THR A 110 -5.59 11.42 4.17
N ALA A 111 -4.96 11.44 5.35
CA ALA A 111 -5.52 10.86 6.59
C ALA A 111 -6.82 11.52 7.06
N GLY A 112 -7.05 12.77 6.70
CA GLY A 112 -8.28 13.52 6.99
C GLY A 112 -9.32 13.49 5.87
N LEU A 113 -9.11 12.71 4.80
CA LEU A 113 -10.07 12.58 3.71
C LEU A 113 -11.06 11.43 4.00
N PRO A 114 -12.36 11.61 3.70
CA PRO A 114 -13.31 10.51 3.67
C PRO A 114 -12.83 9.37 2.75
N TRP A 115 -13.23 8.15 3.07
CA TRP A 115 -12.77 6.95 2.39
C TRP A 115 -12.87 7.02 0.87
N ARG A 116 -14.00 7.49 0.34
CA ARG A 116 -14.22 7.64 -1.10
C ARG A 116 -13.18 8.55 -1.76
N GLU A 117 -12.89 9.69 -1.14
CA GLU A 117 -11.93 10.66 -1.68
C GLU A 117 -10.50 10.11 -1.60
N ARG A 118 -10.18 9.45 -0.50
CA ARG A 118 -8.88 8.79 -0.31
C ARG A 118 -8.63 7.73 -1.38
N LEU A 119 -9.60 6.84 -1.62
CA LEU A 119 -9.48 5.81 -2.64
C LEU A 119 -9.45 6.34 -4.07
N ALA A 120 -10.22 7.40 -4.35
CA ALA A 120 -10.21 8.04 -5.67
C ALA A 120 -8.83 8.67 -5.99
N ALA A 121 -8.12 9.13 -4.96
CA ALA A 121 -6.76 9.68 -5.10
C ALA A 121 -5.66 8.59 -5.11
N SER A 122 -5.97 7.35 -4.70
CA SER A 122 -4.99 6.26 -4.67
C SER A 122 -4.97 5.49 -6.00
N PRO A 123 -3.79 5.24 -6.58
CA PRO A 123 -3.63 4.36 -7.74
C PRO A 123 -3.67 2.87 -7.39
N ALA A 124 -3.75 2.49 -6.11
CA ALA A 124 -3.77 1.10 -5.69
C ALA A 124 -4.97 0.33 -6.28
N ARG A 125 -4.74 -0.92 -6.67
CA ARG A 125 -5.77 -1.84 -7.17
C ARG A 125 -6.34 -2.71 -6.07
N ILE A 126 -5.53 -3.12 -5.10
CA ILE A 126 -5.95 -3.92 -3.95
C ILE A 126 -5.94 -3.04 -2.70
N VAL A 127 -6.94 -3.20 -1.84
CA VAL A 127 -7.00 -2.53 -0.54
C VAL A 127 -7.27 -3.55 0.57
N LEU A 128 -6.35 -3.62 1.54
CA LEU A 128 -6.49 -4.44 2.73
C LEU A 128 -7.14 -3.60 3.83
N ILE A 129 -8.09 -4.18 4.57
CA ILE A 129 -8.86 -3.48 5.61
C ILE A 129 -8.87 -4.34 6.88
N ASN A 130 -8.30 -3.82 7.99
CA ASN A 130 -8.16 -4.52 9.27
C ASN A 130 -8.59 -3.64 10.44
N TYR A 131 -9.75 -3.94 11.05
CA TYR A 131 -10.30 -3.25 12.20
C TYR A 131 -10.98 -4.23 13.17
N GLY A 132 -11.43 -3.76 14.32
CA GLY A 132 -12.21 -4.53 15.30
C GLY A 132 -11.73 -4.35 16.75
N ILE A 133 -10.43 -4.21 16.99
CA ILE A 133 -9.87 -4.08 18.35
C ILE A 133 -10.32 -2.78 19.01
N ASN A 134 -10.18 -1.66 18.32
CA ASN A 134 -10.55 -0.34 18.88
C ASN A 134 -12.06 -0.19 19.03
N GLU A 135 -12.84 -0.83 18.17
CA GLU A 135 -14.30 -0.91 18.32
C GLU A 135 -14.68 -1.53 19.66
N VAL A 136 -14.03 -2.63 20.04
CA VAL A 136 -14.21 -3.25 21.37
C VAL A 136 -13.78 -2.32 22.49
N MET A 137 -12.61 -1.69 22.35
CA MET A 137 -12.06 -0.80 23.37
C MET A 137 -12.94 0.44 23.62
N HIS A 138 -13.63 0.92 22.57
CA HIS A 138 -14.52 2.10 22.62
C HIS A 138 -16.01 1.75 22.71
N ASN A 139 -16.35 0.48 23.02
CA ASN A 139 -17.72 0.00 23.19
C ASN A 139 -18.64 0.24 21.98
N GLN A 140 -18.10 0.20 20.77
CA GLN A 140 -18.90 0.19 19.56
C GLN A 140 -19.72 -1.11 19.47
N THR A 141 -20.94 -1.04 18.91
CA THR A 141 -21.74 -2.25 18.73
C THR A 141 -21.31 -3.02 17.47
N PRO A 142 -21.53 -4.35 17.43
CA PRO A 142 -21.25 -5.14 16.22
C PRO A 142 -22.01 -4.62 14.99
N GLU A 143 -23.23 -4.13 15.14
CA GLU A 143 -24.04 -3.59 14.05
C GLU A 143 -23.45 -2.30 13.46
N GLN A 144 -22.95 -1.41 14.33
CA GLN A 144 -22.27 -0.19 13.90
C GLN A 144 -20.97 -0.52 13.13
N PHE A 145 -20.22 -1.48 13.63
CA PHE A 145 -19.01 -1.97 12.97
C PHE A 145 -19.31 -2.62 11.62
N TYR A 146 -20.31 -3.52 11.57
CA TYR A 146 -20.79 -4.13 10.32
C TYR A 146 -21.17 -3.08 9.27
N ALA A 147 -21.93 -2.05 9.67
CA ALA A 147 -22.31 -0.99 8.74
C ALA A 147 -21.10 -0.21 8.20
N ALA A 148 -20.11 0.06 9.06
CA ALA A 148 -18.89 0.74 8.65
C ALA A 148 -18.06 -0.11 7.65
N GLU A 149 -17.79 -1.38 7.96
CA GLU A 149 -17.03 -2.28 7.07
C GLU A 149 -17.76 -2.51 5.73
N THR A 150 -19.08 -2.73 5.78
CA THR A 150 -19.89 -2.85 4.55
C THR A 150 -19.73 -1.63 3.65
N SER A 151 -19.79 -0.42 4.23
CA SER A 151 -19.60 0.83 3.50
C SER A 151 -18.19 0.95 2.90
N LEU A 152 -17.15 0.55 3.65
CA LEU A 152 -15.78 0.55 3.16
C LEU A 152 -15.61 -0.36 1.94
N VAL A 153 -16.13 -1.60 2.02
CA VAL A 153 -16.07 -2.58 0.93
C VAL A 153 -16.82 -2.09 -0.30
N GLN A 154 -18.07 -1.65 -0.14
CA GLN A 154 -18.90 -1.17 -1.25
C GLN A 154 -18.29 0.04 -1.95
N THR A 155 -17.74 0.98 -1.19
CA THR A 155 -17.05 2.15 -1.74
C THR A 155 -15.80 1.74 -2.53
N ALA A 156 -15.00 0.81 -2.01
CA ALA A 156 -13.80 0.33 -2.70
C ALA A 156 -14.18 -0.30 -4.06
N ARG A 157 -15.18 -1.17 -4.08
CA ARG A 157 -15.66 -1.81 -5.31
C ARG A 157 -16.24 -0.81 -6.32
N ALA A 158 -17.01 0.16 -5.84
CA ALA A 158 -17.58 1.21 -6.69
C ALA A 158 -16.49 2.08 -7.38
N LEU A 159 -15.27 2.07 -6.86
CA LEU A 159 -14.10 2.73 -7.42
C LEU A 159 -13.14 1.77 -8.15
N GLY A 160 -13.59 0.55 -8.46
CA GLY A 160 -12.81 -0.45 -9.20
C GLY A 160 -11.62 -1.02 -8.42
N LYS A 161 -11.65 -0.95 -7.08
CA LYS A 161 -10.65 -1.60 -6.23
C LYS A 161 -11.07 -3.01 -5.85
N GLU A 162 -10.08 -3.86 -5.54
CA GLU A 162 -10.27 -5.20 -4.99
C GLU A 162 -10.09 -5.13 -3.45
N PRO A 163 -11.17 -5.05 -2.67
CA PRO A 163 -11.05 -5.07 -1.22
C PRO A 163 -10.79 -6.49 -0.70
N VAL A 164 -9.90 -6.57 0.29
CA VAL A 164 -9.62 -7.78 1.08
C VAL A 164 -9.84 -7.43 2.53
N LEU A 165 -10.74 -8.13 3.20
CA LEU A 165 -10.94 -7.96 4.63
C LEU A 165 -9.97 -8.84 5.43
N GLN A 166 -9.51 -8.31 6.55
CA GLN A 166 -8.71 -9.03 7.52
C GLN A 166 -9.42 -8.98 8.87
N THR A 167 -9.59 -10.12 9.53
CA THR A 167 -9.99 -10.09 10.94
C THR A 167 -8.81 -9.67 11.82
N SER A 168 -9.06 -8.97 12.90
CA SER A 168 -8.03 -8.67 13.90
C SER A 168 -7.50 -9.94 14.54
N ASN A 169 -6.27 -9.92 15.08
CA ASN A 169 -5.78 -11.00 15.93
C ASN A 169 -6.55 -11.06 17.26
N PRO A 170 -6.63 -12.24 17.91
CA PRO A 170 -7.28 -12.36 19.22
C PRO A 170 -6.54 -11.54 20.30
N MET A 171 -7.27 -11.19 21.35
CA MET A 171 -6.77 -10.48 22.52
C MET A 171 -6.49 -11.43 23.69
N PRO A 172 -5.37 -11.29 24.43
CA PRO A 172 -5.05 -12.15 25.57
C PRO A 172 -6.08 -12.11 26.71
N ASP A 173 -6.73 -10.97 26.93
CA ASP A 173 -7.82 -10.84 27.91
C ASP A 173 -9.08 -11.56 27.43
N ASN A 174 -9.56 -12.52 28.17
CA ASN A 174 -10.69 -13.36 27.76
C ASN A 174 -12.00 -12.58 27.60
N ARG A 175 -12.24 -11.52 28.41
CA ARG A 175 -13.47 -10.71 28.33
C ARG A 175 -13.45 -9.83 27.09
N LEU A 176 -12.34 -9.18 26.83
CA LEU A 176 -12.18 -8.38 25.61
C LEU A 176 -12.21 -9.26 24.37
N ASN A 177 -11.57 -10.44 24.42
CA ASN A 177 -11.57 -11.37 23.31
C ASN A 177 -12.96 -11.93 23.00
N ALA A 178 -13.80 -12.18 24.01
CA ALA A 178 -15.21 -12.56 23.80
C ALA A 178 -16.00 -11.47 23.09
N ARG A 179 -15.78 -10.19 23.41
CA ARG A 179 -16.37 -9.05 22.72
C ARG A 179 -15.82 -8.90 21.30
N LEU A 180 -14.51 -9.10 21.13
CA LEU A 180 -13.87 -9.09 19.82
C LEU A 180 -14.44 -10.17 18.89
N ALA A 181 -14.73 -11.35 19.41
CA ALA A 181 -15.35 -12.42 18.62
C ALA A 181 -16.67 -11.99 17.96
N ALA A 182 -17.45 -11.10 18.59
CA ALA A 182 -18.66 -10.55 17.99
C ALA A 182 -18.34 -9.61 16.80
N MET A 183 -17.27 -8.80 16.89
CA MET A 183 -16.78 -7.97 15.76
C MET A 183 -16.27 -8.85 14.63
N ILE A 184 -15.47 -9.87 14.96
CA ILE A 184 -14.95 -10.85 13.98
C ILE A 184 -16.09 -11.55 13.22
N ALA A 185 -17.18 -11.89 13.90
CA ALA A 185 -18.37 -12.44 13.24
C ALA A 185 -18.96 -11.47 12.21
N MET A 186 -18.91 -10.16 12.46
CA MET A 186 -19.37 -9.15 11.50
C MET A 186 -18.43 -9.04 10.30
N THR A 187 -17.12 -9.02 10.51
CA THR A 187 -16.15 -9.03 9.37
C THR A 187 -16.36 -10.26 8.47
N ARG A 188 -16.51 -11.45 9.08
CA ARG A 188 -16.80 -12.68 8.32
C ARG A 188 -18.12 -12.58 7.55
N ARG A 189 -19.14 -12.00 8.17
CA ARG A 189 -20.45 -11.78 7.55
C ARG A 189 -20.34 -10.81 6.36
N VAL A 190 -19.67 -9.68 6.52
CA VAL A 190 -19.43 -8.73 5.42
C VAL A 190 -18.67 -9.40 4.28
N ALA A 191 -17.61 -10.16 4.59
CA ALA A 191 -16.84 -10.88 3.59
C ALA A 191 -17.71 -11.85 2.77
N ALA A 192 -18.57 -12.63 3.45
CA ALA A 192 -19.47 -13.58 2.79
C ALA A 192 -20.55 -12.89 1.97
N GLU A 193 -21.25 -11.89 2.54
CA GLU A 193 -22.34 -11.18 1.86
C GLU A 193 -21.85 -10.33 0.69
N GLN A 194 -20.69 -9.70 0.82
CA GLN A 194 -20.08 -8.92 -0.24
C GLN A 194 -19.21 -9.77 -1.18
N GLN A 195 -19.00 -11.06 -0.91
CA GLN A 195 -18.16 -11.96 -1.72
C GLN A 195 -16.75 -11.36 -1.93
N VAL A 196 -16.11 -10.92 -0.86
CA VAL A 196 -14.72 -10.42 -0.89
C VAL A 196 -13.79 -11.40 -0.17
N PRO A 197 -12.53 -11.50 -0.59
CA PRO A 197 -11.54 -12.34 0.09
C PRO A 197 -11.39 -11.93 1.56
N LEU A 198 -11.20 -12.93 2.41
CA LEU A 198 -11.01 -12.76 3.85
C LEU A 198 -9.72 -13.44 4.30
N VAL A 199 -8.87 -12.68 5.00
CA VAL A 199 -7.76 -13.23 5.79
C VAL A 199 -8.25 -13.38 7.23
N ASP A 200 -8.55 -14.60 7.66
CA ASP A 200 -9.05 -14.85 9.00
C ASP A 200 -7.91 -14.98 10.02
N GLN A 201 -7.29 -13.84 10.35
CA GLN A 201 -6.21 -13.75 11.32
C GLN A 201 -6.63 -14.18 12.72
N TYR A 202 -7.89 -13.92 13.10
CA TYR A 202 -8.42 -14.35 14.41
C TYR A 202 -8.38 -15.86 14.58
N ALA A 203 -8.89 -16.59 13.61
CA ALA A 203 -8.87 -18.05 13.64
C ALA A 203 -7.45 -18.59 13.56
N TYR A 204 -6.63 -18.06 12.67
CA TYR A 204 -5.25 -18.51 12.47
C TYR A 204 -4.41 -18.30 13.73
N VAL A 205 -4.36 -17.10 14.27
CA VAL A 205 -3.57 -16.79 15.46
C VAL A 205 -4.09 -17.59 16.67
N GLY A 206 -5.41 -17.70 16.83
CA GLY A 206 -6.01 -18.48 17.89
C GLY A 206 -5.69 -19.99 17.83
N SER A 207 -5.30 -20.51 16.66
CA SER A 207 -4.88 -21.92 16.50
C SER A 207 -3.41 -22.17 16.80
N LEU A 208 -2.59 -21.13 16.93
CA LEU A 208 -1.16 -21.27 17.23
C LEU A 208 -0.96 -21.70 18.69
N PRO A 209 -0.05 -22.65 18.96
CA PRO A 209 0.34 -22.96 20.32
C PRO A 209 0.85 -21.71 21.04
N ASP A 210 0.44 -21.53 22.29
CA ASP A 210 0.89 -20.42 23.15
C ASP A 210 0.85 -19.01 22.50
N TRP A 211 -0.11 -18.78 21.59
CA TRP A 211 -0.21 -17.52 20.86
C TRP A 211 -0.20 -16.28 21.77
N LYS A 212 -0.66 -16.42 23.01
CA LYS A 212 -0.63 -15.31 23.98
C LYS A 212 0.80 -14.85 24.28
N SER A 213 1.79 -15.75 24.25
CA SER A 213 3.20 -15.42 24.43
C SER A 213 3.79 -14.61 23.26
N LEU A 214 3.15 -14.68 22.10
CA LEU A 214 3.52 -13.93 20.90
C LEU A 214 2.93 -12.49 20.86
N MET A 215 2.16 -12.13 21.90
CA MET A 215 1.65 -10.78 22.08
C MET A 215 2.64 -9.96 22.92
N SER A 216 2.81 -8.69 22.56
CA SER A 216 3.67 -7.75 23.29
C SER A 216 2.90 -7.07 24.44
N ASP A 217 1.58 -6.99 24.30
CA ASP A 217 0.66 -6.47 25.31
C ASP A 217 -0.75 -7.07 25.12
N GLY A 218 -1.78 -6.37 25.58
CA GLY A 218 -3.18 -6.81 25.48
C GLY A 218 -3.78 -6.75 24.05
N ALA A 219 -3.09 -6.18 23.06
CA ALA A 219 -3.62 -5.96 21.71
C ALA A 219 -2.58 -6.16 20.61
N HIS A 220 -1.32 -5.83 20.87
CA HIS A 220 -0.29 -5.73 19.84
C HIS A 220 0.58 -6.98 19.74
N PRO A 221 0.78 -7.52 18.53
CA PRO A 221 1.71 -8.60 18.27
C PRO A 221 3.18 -8.23 18.54
N LYS A 222 4.00 -9.24 18.86
CA LYS A 222 5.45 -9.17 18.72
C LYS A 222 5.83 -9.32 17.24
N PRO A 223 7.08 -8.93 16.84
CA PRO A 223 7.54 -9.04 15.45
C PRO A 223 7.40 -10.45 14.86
N GLU A 224 7.60 -11.47 15.67
CA GLU A 224 7.43 -12.87 15.26
C GLU A 224 5.99 -13.17 14.82
N LEU A 225 4.98 -12.73 15.60
CA LEU A 225 3.59 -12.91 15.23
C LEU A 225 3.21 -12.08 13.99
N TYR A 226 3.77 -10.90 13.82
CA TYR A 226 3.58 -10.12 12.60
C TYR A 226 4.06 -10.86 11.35
N ARG A 227 5.18 -11.59 11.44
CA ARG A 227 5.67 -12.42 10.34
C ARG A 227 4.69 -13.54 10.01
N LEU A 228 4.21 -14.27 11.02
CA LEU A 228 3.21 -15.33 10.83
C LEU A 228 1.89 -14.79 10.26
N LYS A 229 1.45 -13.62 10.69
CA LYS A 229 0.28 -12.93 10.11
C LYS A 229 0.49 -12.61 8.64
N ALA A 230 1.66 -12.12 8.26
CA ALA A 230 1.98 -11.82 6.87
C ALA A 230 1.98 -13.05 5.96
N GLU A 231 2.35 -14.22 6.49
CA GLU A 231 2.23 -15.50 5.76
C GLU A 231 0.77 -15.85 5.43
N GLN A 232 -0.17 -15.52 6.33
CA GLN A 232 -1.60 -15.68 6.05
C GLN A 232 -2.12 -14.63 5.06
N ASP A 233 -1.68 -13.38 5.21
CA ASP A 233 -2.00 -12.31 4.24
C ASP A 233 -1.54 -12.71 2.83
N TYR A 234 -0.32 -13.22 2.70
CA TYR A 234 0.25 -13.67 1.43
C TYR A 234 -0.60 -14.74 0.75
N ARG A 235 -1.06 -15.75 1.50
CA ARG A 235 -1.88 -16.85 0.94
C ARG A 235 -3.17 -16.38 0.28
N VAL A 236 -3.74 -15.28 0.73
CA VAL A 236 -4.98 -14.72 0.20
C VAL A 236 -4.72 -13.65 -0.86
N VAL A 237 -3.66 -12.85 -0.67
CA VAL A 237 -3.36 -11.69 -1.53
C VAL A 237 -2.61 -12.11 -2.80
N GLU A 238 -1.71 -13.09 -2.72
CA GLU A 238 -0.88 -13.51 -3.86
C GLU A 238 -1.71 -13.98 -5.07
N PRO A 239 -2.77 -14.80 -4.93
CA PRO A 239 -3.59 -15.17 -6.07
C PRO A 239 -4.28 -13.98 -6.76
N LEU A 240 -4.63 -12.93 -6.00
CA LEU A 240 -5.18 -11.70 -6.56
C LEU A 240 -4.12 -10.90 -7.31
N VAL A 241 -2.92 -10.82 -6.74
CA VAL A 241 -1.76 -10.16 -7.36
C VAL A 241 -1.45 -10.82 -8.70
N ARG A 242 -1.32 -12.13 -8.74
CA ARG A 242 -1.03 -12.90 -9.95
C ARG A 242 -2.08 -12.64 -11.02
N ARG A 243 -3.36 -12.78 -10.69
CA ARG A 243 -4.46 -12.50 -11.62
C ARG A 243 -4.37 -11.10 -12.22
N LEU A 244 -4.17 -10.07 -11.37
CA LEU A 244 -4.12 -8.67 -11.83
C LEU A 244 -2.86 -8.34 -12.64
N LEU A 245 -1.74 -9.04 -12.39
CA LEU A 245 -0.54 -8.89 -13.21
C LEU A 245 -0.68 -9.58 -14.57
N ASP A 246 -1.38 -10.73 -14.62
CA ASP A 246 -1.66 -11.45 -15.87
C ASP A 246 -2.66 -10.68 -16.74
N ASP A 247 -3.70 -10.07 -16.15
CA ASP A 247 -4.70 -9.23 -16.85
C ASP A 247 -4.10 -7.93 -17.44
N ALA A 248 -2.89 -7.54 -17.01
CA ALA A 248 -2.22 -6.32 -17.48
C ALA A 248 -1.31 -6.55 -18.71
N HIS A 249 -1.20 -7.79 -19.18
CA HIS A 249 -0.44 -8.21 -20.37
C HIS A 249 -1.38 -8.55 -21.53
#